data_9fbe98e9628f60c6c9ba4afee74c7f55
#
_entry.id   9fbe98e9628f60c6c9ba4afee74c7f55
#
_cell.length_a   1.000
_cell.length_b   1.000
_cell.length_c   1.000
_cell.angle_alpha   90.00
_cell.angle_beta   90.00
_cell.angle_gamma   90.00
#
_symmetry.space_group_name_H-M   'P 1'
#
loop_
_entity.id
_entity.type
_entity.pdbx_description
1 polymer ?
#
loop_
_entity_poly.entity_id
_entity_poly.type
_entity_poly.pdbx_seq_one_letter_code
_entity_poly.pdbx_strand_id
1 'polypeptide(L)'
;MITIINPSRLTRQPFFQELIHYLDQHEEVILREIKREFAAVSNIDRSIEEYIKAGYIRRESKRYYLTLPFLDNLSDLRLDQEVFIRDDSPLYQKLLEMRFETQLSNQTNAAILLEETDFLRDKLTLNNYFYKMQRQYPLSEAQKPLYEILGDVNPEYALKYLTTFLLKYVRKDELVQKRRDIFVDSLVRLGYICKNSEGKYELLTTFDKERLIFRLT
;
A
#
# COMPACT_ATOMS: atom_id res chain seq x y z
N MET A 1 -21.38 1.83 -2.29
CA MET A 1 -20.75 1.12 -1.12
C MET A 1 -19.71 2.05 -0.51
N ILE A 2 -19.37 1.88 0.80
CA ILE A 2 -18.28 2.66 1.43
C ILE A 2 -16.99 1.85 1.33
N THR A 3 -15.97 2.44 0.71
CA THR A 3 -14.63 1.84 0.61
C THR A 3 -13.69 2.53 1.60
N ILE A 4 -12.92 1.74 2.35
CA ILE A 4 -11.87 2.24 3.26
C ILE A 4 -10.52 1.90 2.65
N ILE A 5 -9.72 2.91 2.38
CA ILE A 5 -8.36 2.75 1.85
C ILE A 5 -7.37 3.05 2.97
N ASN A 6 -6.31 2.28 3.05
CA ASN A 6 -5.31 2.32 4.14
C ASN A 6 -5.94 2.21 5.53
N PRO A 7 -6.79 1.19 5.79
CA PRO A 7 -7.52 1.10 7.05
C PRO A 7 -6.57 0.97 8.25
N SER A 8 -6.86 1.71 9.31
CA SER A 8 -6.20 1.59 10.61
C SER A 8 -6.50 0.23 11.27
N ARG A 9 -5.89 -0.05 12.41
CA ARG A 9 -6.21 -1.26 13.18
C ARG A 9 -7.70 -1.32 13.57
N LEU A 10 -8.31 -0.16 13.84
CA LEU A 10 -9.71 -0.07 14.28
C LEU A 10 -10.66 -0.30 13.09
N THR A 11 -10.41 0.38 11.97
CA THR A 11 -11.30 0.36 10.80
C THR A 11 -11.13 -0.87 9.92
N ARG A 12 -10.05 -1.67 10.13
CA ARG A 12 -9.85 -2.97 9.49
C ARG A 12 -10.68 -4.09 10.09
N GLN A 13 -11.24 -3.89 11.28
CA GLN A 13 -12.05 -4.93 11.94
C GLN A 13 -13.28 -5.26 11.10
N PRO A 14 -13.59 -6.56 10.86
CA PRO A 14 -14.76 -6.95 10.07
C PRO A 14 -16.05 -6.33 10.60
N PHE A 15 -16.26 -6.35 11.90
CA PHE A 15 -17.44 -5.75 12.53
C PHE A 15 -17.56 -4.24 12.25
N PHE A 16 -16.44 -3.49 12.23
CA PHE A 16 -16.48 -2.07 11.85
C PHE A 16 -16.98 -1.90 10.42
N GLN A 17 -16.42 -2.67 9.48
CA GLN A 17 -16.78 -2.57 8.06
C GLN A 17 -18.25 -2.94 7.80
N GLU A 18 -18.74 -3.98 8.43
CA GLU A 18 -20.13 -4.39 8.33
C GLU A 18 -21.07 -3.36 8.98
N LEU A 19 -20.71 -2.86 10.18
CA LEU A 19 -21.52 -1.88 10.91
C LEU A 19 -21.67 -0.55 10.18
N ILE A 20 -20.59 -0.03 9.55
CA ILE A 20 -20.70 1.23 8.79
C ILE A 20 -21.63 1.10 7.58
N HIS A 21 -21.62 -0.06 6.90
CA HIS A 21 -22.55 -0.32 5.80
C HIS A 21 -24.00 -0.44 6.30
N TYR A 22 -24.19 -1.11 7.45
CA TYR A 22 -25.50 -1.21 8.07
C TYR A 22 -26.05 0.17 8.47
N LEU A 23 -25.23 1.00 9.12
CA LEU A 23 -25.63 2.36 9.51
C LEU A 23 -25.84 3.30 8.31
N ASP A 24 -25.12 3.07 7.20
CA ASP A 24 -25.30 3.85 5.97
C ASP A 24 -26.63 3.56 5.25
N GLN A 25 -27.19 2.37 5.44
CA GLN A 25 -28.44 1.93 4.85
C GLN A 25 -29.68 2.24 5.71
N HIS A 26 -29.48 2.62 6.98
CA HIS A 26 -30.55 2.83 7.94
C HIS A 26 -30.39 4.19 8.62
N GLU A 27 -31.43 5.03 8.52
CA GLU A 27 -31.38 6.40 9.03
C GLU A 27 -31.33 6.51 10.57
N GLU A 28 -32.00 5.61 11.28
CA GLU A 28 -32.15 5.66 12.72
C GLU A 28 -32.01 4.27 13.36
N VAL A 29 -30.83 3.93 13.83
CA VAL A 29 -30.55 2.60 14.39
C VAL A 29 -30.39 2.67 15.90
N ILE A 30 -31.09 1.76 16.64
CA ILE A 30 -30.93 1.61 18.09
C ILE A 30 -29.99 0.43 18.41
N LEU A 31 -29.40 0.43 19.62
CA LEU A 31 -28.46 -0.62 20.04
C LEU A 31 -29.04 -2.03 19.95
N ARG A 32 -30.34 -2.19 20.24
CA ARG A 32 -31.01 -3.51 20.19
C ARG A 32 -31.03 -4.08 18.77
N GLU A 33 -31.17 -3.23 17.75
CA GLU A 33 -31.16 -3.62 16.34
C GLU A 33 -29.75 -4.04 15.94
N ILE A 34 -28.71 -3.26 16.30
CA ILE A 34 -27.32 -3.63 16.07
C ILE A 34 -27.00 -5.00 16.71
N LYS A 35 -27.39 -5.20 17.97
CA LYS A 35 -27.17 -6.49 18.67
C LYS A 35 -27.92 -7.67 18.05
N ARG A 36 -29.06 -7.43 17.44
CA ARG A 36 -29.82 -8.45 16.73
C ARG A 36 -29.17 -8.79 15.40
N GLU A 37 -28.76 -7.79 14.64
CA GLU A 37 -28.12 -7.96 13.34
C GLU A 37 -26.75 -8.65 13.47
N PHE A 38 -25.98 -8.22 14.45
CA PHE A 38 -24.61 -8.73 14.68
C PHE A 38 -24.51 -9.68 15.88
N ALA A 39 -25.49 -10.56 16.05
CA ALA A 39 -25.60 -11.44 17.23
C ALA A 39 -24.36 -12.36 17.41
N ALA A 40 -23.63 -12.68 16.36
CA ALA A 40 -22.41 -13.49 16.39
C ALA A 40 -21.16 -12.71 16.88
N VAL A 41 -21.22 -11.39 16.95
CA VAL A 41 -20.09 -10.55 17.33
C VAL A 41 -20.03 -10.43 18.85
N SER A 42 -18.86 -10.73 19.43
CA SER A 42 -18.60 -10.53 20.86
C SER A 42 -18.27 -9.08 21.18
N ASN A 43 -18.63 -8.63 22.40
CA ASN A 43 -18.27 -7.31 22.92
C ASN A 43 -18.73 -6.09 22.08
N ILE A 44 -19.89 -6.20 21.43
CA ILE A 44 -20.46 -5.13 20.59
C ILE A 44 -20.45 -3.77 21.29
N ASP A 45 -20.90 -3.68 22.54
CA ASP A 45 -20.96 -2.41 23.28
C ASP A 45 -19.60 -1.74 23.37
N ARG A 46 -18.55 -2.49 23.70
CA ARG A 46 -17.19 -1.99 23.78
C ARG A 46 -16.68 -1.50 22.43
N SER A 47 -16.89 -2.27 21.38
CA SER A 47 -16.46 -1.91 20.03
C SER A 47 -17.14 -0.61 19.56
N ILE A 48 -18.46 -0.48 19.78
CA ILE A 48 -19.20 0.73 19.42
C ILE A 48 -18.67 1.95 20.20
N GLU A 49 -18.38 1.82 21.51
CA GLU A 49 -17.80 2.92 22.28
C GLU A 49 -16.41 3.33 21.76
N GLU A 50 -15.59 2.38 21.29
CA GLU A 50 -14.30 2.69 20.64
C GLU A 50 -14.52 3.46 19.32
N TYR A 51 -15.52 3.10 18.51
CA TYR A 51 -15.86 3.78 17.26
C TYR A 51 -16.44 5.18 17.49
N ILE A 52 -17.22 5.37 18.56
CA ILE A 52 -17.72 6.69 18.99
C ILE A 52 -16.55 7.59 19.43
N LYS A 53 -15.63 7.07 20.26
CA LYS A 53 -14.43 7.82 20.68
C LYS A 53 -13.55 8.22 19.51
N ALA A 54 -13.47 7.38 18.48
CA ALA A 54 -12.73 7.68 17.27
C ALA A 54 -13.45 8.66 16.32
N GLY A 55 -14.72 9.01 16.61
CA GLY A 55 -15.51 9.96 15.81
C GLY A 55 -16.16 9.37 14.55
N TYR A 56 -16.14 8.04 14.40
CA TYR A 56 -16.73 7.37 13.22
C TYR A 56 -18.23 7.14 13.35
N ILE A 57 -18.71 7.07 14.59
CA ILE A 57 -20.12 6.89 14.93
C ILE A 57 -20.51 7.93 15.99
N ARG A 58 -21.67 8.51 15.86
CA ARG A 58 -22.28 9.39 16.86
C ARG A 58 -23.47 8.70 17.51
N ARG A 59 -23.59 8.87 18.83
CA ARG A 59 -24.79 8.46 19.58
C ARG A 59 -25.54 9.67 20.06
N GLU A 60 -26.80 9.79 19.68
CA GLU A 60 -27.71 10.87 20.09
C GLU A 60 -29.10 10.28 20.40
N SER A 61 -29.66 10.60 21.55
CA SER A 61 -30.98 10.11 21.97
C SER A 61 -31.16 8.59 21.86
N LYS A 62 -30.11 7.81 22.22
CA LYS A 62 -30.06 6.34 22.12
C LYS A 62 -30.07 5.78 20.69
N ARG A 63 -29.84 6.62 19.68
CA ARG A 63 -29.71 6.24 18.27
C ARG A 63 -28.28 6.43 17.81
N TYR A 64 -27.87 5.65 16.84
CA TYR A 64 -26.49 5.61 16.30
C TYR A 64 -26.51 6.08 14.86
N TYR A 65 -25.57 6.98 14.55
CA TYR A 65 -25.43 7.63 13.25
C TYR A 65 -24.01 7.52 12.75
N LEU A 66 -23.84 7.34 11.45
CA LEU A 66 -22.54 7.34 10.79
C LEU A 66 -22.01 8.78 10.70
N THR A 67 -20.74 8.97 11.08
CA THR A 67 -20.04 10.28 11.05
C THR A 67 -18.67 10.17 10.44
N LEU A 68 -18.47 9.28 9.46
CA LEU A 68 -17.19 9.09 8.80
C LEU A 68 -16.70 10.37 8.12
N PRO A 69 -15.41 10.70 8.22
CA PRO A 69 -14.80 11.80 7.48
C PRO A 69 -14.61 11.38 6.01
N PHE A 70 -15.68 11.45 5.23
CA PHE A 70 -15.58 11.15 3.81
C PHE A 70 -14.65 12.10 3.08
N LEU A 71 -13.92 11.57 2.10
CA LEU A 71 -13.05 12.36 1.24
C LEU A 71 -13.87 13.39 0.45
N ASP A 72 -13.57 14.66 0.62
CA ASP A 72 -14.21 15.80 -0.03
C ASP A 72 -13.34 16.50 -1.07
N ASN A 73 -12.01 16.36 -0.96
CA ASN A 73 -11.04 16.87 -1.92
C ASN A 73 -9.77 16.02 -1.97
N LEU A 74 -8.93 16.24 -3.00
CA LEU A 74 -7.69 15.50 -3.22
C LEU A 74 -6.43 16.34 -2.98
N SER A 75 -6.56 17.62 -2.59
CA SER A 75 -5.46 18.59 -2.67
C SER A 75 -4.29 18.27 -1.74
N ASP A 76 -4.55 17.75 -0.54
CA ASP A 76 -3.52 17.49 0.48
C ASP A 76 -3.44 16.02 0.86
N LEU A 77 -3.90 15.14 -0.05
CA LEU A 77 -3.95 13.72 0.19
C LEU A 77 -2.55 13.11 0.28
N ARG A 78 -2.27 12.40 1.37
CA ARG A 78 -1.01 11.68 1.57
C ARG A 78 -1.19 10.22 1.21
N LEU A 79 -0.19 9.63 0.57
CA LEU A 79 -0.22 8.24 0.10
C LEU A 79 -0.65 7.21 1.16
N ASP A 80 -0.29 7.40 2.43
CA ASP A 80 -0.59 6.47 3.52
C ASP A 80 -1.78 6.89 4.39
N GLN A 81 -2.50 7.91 3.97
CA GLN A 81 -3.66 8.42 4.70
C GLN A 81 -4.83 7.44 4.64
N GLU A 82 -5.48 7.20 5.79
CA GLU A 82 -6.76 6.50 5.82
C GLU A 82 -7.83 7.35 5.15
N VAL A 83 -8.56 6.76 4.23
CA VAL A 83 -9.59 7.44 3.45
C VAL A 83 -10.88 6.65 3.47
N PHE A 84 -11.99 7.34 3.72
CA PHE A 84 -13.34 6.84 3.54
C PHE A 84 -13.94 7.47 2.30
N ILE A 85 -14.37 6.66 1.35
CA ILE A 85 -14.91 7.14 0.08
C ILE A 85 -16.09 6.26 -0.34
N ARG A 86 -17.09 6.87 -1.01
CA ARG A 86 -18.15 6.13 -1.67
C ARG A 86 -17.74 5.75 -3.07
N ASP A 87 -18.04 4.53 -3.50
CA ASP A 87 -17.66 4.03 -4.83
C ASP A 87 -18.32 4.83 -5.97
N ASP A 88 -19.47 5.45 -5.70
CA ASP A 88 -20.20 6.32 -6.63
C ASP A 88 -19.73 7.79 -6.60
N SER A 89 -18.76 8.12 -5.73
CA SER A 89 -18.18 9.46 -5.66
C SER A 89 -17.37 9.77 -6.94
N PRO A 90 -17.54 10.96 -7.53
CA PRO A 90 -16.72 11.39 -8.66
C PRO A 90 -15.22 11.52 -8.30
N LEU A 91 -14.89 11.61 -7.01
CA LEU A 91 -13.53 11.63 -6.51
C LEU A 91 -12.88 10.25 -6.54
N TYR A 92 -13.65 9.16 -6.53
CA TYR A 92 -13.10 7.80 -6.48
C TYR A 92 -12.22 7.49 -7.71
N GLN A 93 -12.73 7.78 -8.92
CA GLN A 93 -11.95 7.58 -10.14
C GLN A 93 -10.69 8.46 -10.18
N LYS A 94 -10.82 9.71 -9.79
CA LYS A 94 -9.68 10.63 -9.72
C LYS A 94 -8.61 10.16 -8.72
N LEU A 95 -9.04 9.59 -7.59
CA LEU A 95 -8.17 9.01 -6.59
C LEU A 95 -7.37 7.83 -7.16
N LEU A 96 -7.98 6.96 -7.95
CA LEU A 96 -7.32 5.83 -8.61
C LEU A 96 -6.30 6.28 -9.68
N GLU A 97 -6.52 7.44 -10.29
CA GLU A 97 -5.59 8.03 -11.28
C GLU A 97 -4.42 8.77 -10.66
N MET A 98 -4.48 9.10 -9.35
CA MET A 98 -3.38 9.79 -8.67
C MET A 98 -2.09 8.98 -8.70
N ARG A 99 -0.98 9.70 -8.86
CA ARG A 99 0.37 9.12 -8.82
C ARG A 99 1.20 9.79 -7.75
N PHE A 100 2.00 8.99 -7.08
CA PHE A 100 2.85 9.41 -5.98
C PHE A 100 4.26 8.91 -6.21
N GLU A 101 5.23 9.77 -6.05
CA GLU A 101 6.63 9.35 -6.03
C GLU A 101 6.96 8.80 -4.64
N THR A 102 7.63 7.66 -4.60
CA THR A 102 8.13 7.03 -3.38
C THR A 102 9.63 6.86 -3.46
N GLN A 103 10.30 6.96 -2.31
CA GLN A 103 11.73 6.84 -2.19
C GLN A 103 12.10 5.67 -1.28
N LEU A 104 13.08 4.89 -1.70
CA LEU A 104 13.72 3.87 -0.89
C LEU A 104 15.22 4.18 -0.79
N SER A 105 15.75 4.05 0.41
CA SER A 105 17.18 4.14 0.72
C SER A 105 17.53 3.11 1.78
N ASN A 106 18.82 2.84 1.95
CA ASN A 106 19.31 1.91 2.97
C ASN A 106 20.51 2.51 3.72
N GLN A 107 20.87 1.92 4.84
CA GLN A 107 21.97 2.41 5.68
C GLN A 107 23.38 1.98 5.19
N THR A 108 23.45 1.09 4.19
CA THR A 108 24.73 0.48 3.76
C THR A 108 25.44 1.28 2.69
N ASN A 109 24.68 1.97 1.81
CA ASN A 109 25.23 2.78 0.73
C ASN A 109 24.31 3.96 0.41
N ALA A 110 24.78 4.89 -0.44
CA ALA A 110 24.08 6.13 -0.78
C ALA A 110 23.08 6.01 -1.94
N ALA A 111 22.81 4.80 -2.45
CA ALA A 111 21.87 4.64 -3.55
C ALA A 111 20.44 4.94 -3.11
N ILE A 112 19.72 5.65 -3.96
CA ILE A 112 18.33 6.00 -3.78
C ILE A 112 17.53 5.41 -4.94
N LEU A 113 16.43 4.71 -4.61
CA LEU A 113 15.48 4.22 -5.59
C LEU A 113 14.24 5.11 -5.55
N LEU A 114 13.88 5.70 -6.69
CA LEU A 114 12.65 6.47 -6.85
C LEU A 114 11.68 5.67 -7.72
N GLU A 115 10.47 5.48 -7.21
CA GLU A 115 9.42 4.71 -7.88
C GLU A 115 8.11 5.50 -7.86
N GLU A 116 7.30 5.35 -8.91
CA GLU A 116 5.97 5.91 -8.97
C GLU A 116 4.92 4.85 -8.63
N THR A 117 3.98 5.20 -7.74
CA THR A 117 2.88 4.32 -7.34
C THR A 117 1.50 4.98 -7.44
N ASP A 118 0.46 4.17 -7.41
CA ASP A 118 -0.94 4.56 -7.20
C ASP A 118 -1.29 4.66 -5.71
N PHE A 119 -2.43 5.28 -5.41
CA PHE A 119 -2.89 5.45 -4.03
C PHE A 119 -3.20 4.12 -3.32
N LEU A 120 -3.65 3.10 -4.06
CA LEU A 120 -3.95 1.77 -3.52
C LEU A 120 -2.69 0.92 -3.28
N ARG A 121 -1.54 1.38 -3.78
CA ARG A 121 -0.27 0.65 -3.76
C ARG A 121 -0.35 -0.74 -4.41
N ASP A 122 -1.14 -0.87 -5.47
CA ASP A 122 -1.31 -2.11 -6.22
C ASP A 122 -0.30 -2.28 -7.36
N LYS A 123 0.35 -1.19 -7.78
CA LYS A 123 1.44 -1.22 -8.77
C LYS A 123 2.61 -2.05 -8.27
N LEU A 124 3.26 -2.78 -9.18
CA LEU A 124 4.48 -3.54 -8.89
C LEU A 124 5.64 -2.57 -8.70
N THR A 125 5.92 -2.22 -7.47
CA THR A 125 7.09 -1.48 -7.03
C THR A 125 7.67 -2.11 -5.77
N LEU A 126 8.94 -1.89 -5.53
CA LEU A 126 9.61 -2.42 -4.34
C LEU A 126 9.06 -1.77 -3.05
N ASN A 127 8.76 -0.47 -3.13
CA ASN A 127 8.17 0.28 -2.01
C ASN A 127 6.80 -0.28 -1.62
N ASN A 128 5.91 -0.51 -2.60
CA ASN A 128 4.60 -1.08 -2.34
C ASN A 128 4.68 -2.49 -1.77
N TYR A 129 5.59 -3.29 -2.31
CA TYR A 129 5.82 -4.65 -1.85
C TYR A 129 6.19 -4.67 -0.36
N PHE A 130 7.23 -3.94 0.04
CA PHE A 130 7.67 -3.87 1.43
C PHE A 130 6.61 -3.26 2.34
N TYR A 131 5.91 -2.22 1.89
CA TYR A 131 4.81 -1.61 2.64
C TYR A 131 3.72 -2.63 2.99
N LYS A 132 3.26 -3.39 1.99
CA LYS A 132 2.21 -4.40 2.21
C LYS A 132 2.70 -5.56 3.07
N MET A 133 3.92 -6.04 2.86
CA MET A 133 4.51 -7.11 3.66
C MET A 133 4.63 -6.72 5.14
N GLN A 134 5.17 -5.54 5.44
CA GLN A 134 5.31 -5.06 6.82
C GLN A 134 3.98 -4.87 7.55
N ARG A 135 2.92 -4.52 6.82
CA ARG A 135 1.59 -4.29 7.37
C ARG A 135 0.66 -5.49 7.27
N GLN A 136 1.14 -6.59 6.72
CA GLN A 136 0.35 -7.81 6.47
C GLN A 136 -0.90 -7.52 5.61
N TYR A 137 -0.75 -6.63 4.63
CA TYR A 137 -1.78 -6.37 3.63
C TYR A 137 -1.71 -7.39 2.50
N PRO A 138 -2.84 -7.72 1.86
CA PRO A 138 -2.84 -8.62 0.72
C PRO A 138 -2.04 -8.02 -0.44
N LEU A 139 -1.20 -8.85 -1.06
CA LEU A 139 -0.48 -8.48 -2.28
C LEU A 139 -1.44 -8.45 -3.48
N SER A 140 -1.26 -7.48 -4.37
CA SER A 140 -1.95 -7.44 -5.65
C SER A 140 -1.46 -8.58 -6.56
N GLU A 141 -2.23 -8.88 -7.62
CA GLU A 141 -1.82 -9.89 -8.62
C GLU A 141 -0.47 -9.54 -9.27
N ALA A 142 -0.19 -8.23 -9.46
CA ALA A 142 1.09 -7.78 -10.00
C ALA A 142 2.27 -8.05 -9.05
N GLN A 143 2.04 -8.04 -7.74
CA GLN A 143 3.07 -8.20 -6.70
C GLN A 143 3.34 -9.65 -6.30
N LYS A 144 2.38 -10.56 -6.49
CA LYS A 144 2.53 -11.98 -6.15
C LYS A 144 3.78 -12.64 -6.75
N PRO A 145 4.12 -12.43 -8.04
CA PRO A 145 5.33 -13.02 -8.62
C PRO A 145 6.65 -12.49 -8.00
N LEU A 146 6.64 -11.29 -7.43
CA LEU A 146 7.80 -10.80 -6.68
C LEU A 146 7.94 -11.53 -5.34
N TYR A 147 6.83 -11.89 -4.71
CA TYR A 147 6.83 -12.72 -3.50
C TYR A 147 7.41 -14.12 -3.73
N GLU A 148 7.15 -14.73 -4.89
CA GLU A 148 7.75 -16.02 -5.28
C GLU A 148 9.28 -15.97 -5.37
N ILE A 149 9.85 -14.77 -5.61
CA ILE A 149 11.30 -14.56 -5.71
C ILE A 149 11.90 -14.14 -4.37
N LEU A 150 11.34 -13.09 -3.74
CA LEU A 150 11.87 -12.48 -2.52
C LEU A 150 11.32 -13.07 -1.22
N GLY A 151 10.06 -13.54 -1.23
CA GLY A 151 9.37 -13.94 0.00
C GLY A 151 9.26 -12.78 1.00
N ASP A 152 9.24 -13.12 2.27
CA ASP A 152 9.17 -12.19 3.40
C ASP A 152 10.55 -11.71 3.88
N VAL A 153 11.46 -11.47 2.92
CA VAL A 153 12.80 -10.97 3.20
C VAL A 153 12.78 -9.64 3.97
N ASN A 154 13.71 -9.46 4.89
CA ASN A 154 13.87 -8.18 5.56
C ASN A 154 14.17 -7.07 4.55
N PRO A 155 13.41 -5.94 4.54
CA PRO A 155 13.57 -4.86 3.56
C PRO A 155 14.96 -4.23 3.53
N GLU A 156 15.59 -3.98 4.68
CA GLU A 156 16.94 -3.41 4.74
C GLU A 156 17.97 -4.36 4.14
N TYR A 157 17.82 -5.65 4.40
CA TYR A 157 18.69 -6.68 3.82
C TYR A 157 18.53 -6.74 2.30
N ALA A 158 17.30 -6.77 1.81
CA ALA A 158 17.02 -6.78 0.38
C ALA A 158 17.55 -5.52 -0.30
N LEU A 159 17.25 -4.33 0.23
CA LEU A 159 17.72 -3.05 -0.31
C LEU A 159 19.24 -2.98 -0.40
N LYS A 160 19.95 -3.48 0.60
CA LYS A 160 21.42 -3.56 0.57
C LYS A 160 21.91 -4.29 -0.68
N TYR A 161 21.39 -5.47 -0.98
CA TYR A 161 21.86 -6.29 -2.09
C TYR A 161 21.39 -5.77 -3.44
N LEU A 162 20.13 -5.35 -3.55
CA LEU A 162 19.56 -4.76 -4.75
C LEU A 162 20.36 -3.51 -5.17
N THR A 163 20.58 -2.59 -4.23
CA THR A 163 21.32 -1.35 -4.51
C THR A 163 22.81 -1.59 -4.74
N THR A 164 23.42 -2.55 -4.05
CA THR A 164 24.83 -2.94 -4.30
C THR A 164 25.00 -3.48 -5.74
N PHE A 165 24.03 -4.22 -6.26
CA PHE A 165 24.06 -4.65 -7.64
C PHE A 165 23.93 -3.47 -8.60
N LEU A 166 22.93 -2.60 -8.38
CA LEU A 166 22.69 -1.42 -9.22
C LEU A 166 23.88 -0.45 -9.25
N LEU A 167 24.57 -0.26 -8.14
CA LEU A 167 25.76 0.62 -8.07
C LEU A 167 26.92 0.17 -8.95
N LYS A 168 26.95 -1.07 -9.43
CA LYS A 168 27.95 -1.52 -10.41
C LYS A 168 27.82 -0.76 -11.75
N TYR A 169 26.60 -0.23 -12.06
CA TYR A 169 26.36 0.60 -13.25
C TYR A 169 27.02 1.99 -13.20
N VAL A 170 27.54 2.41 -12.06
CA VAL A 170 28.38 3.61 -12.00
C VAL A 170 29.61 3.50 -12.92
N ARG A 171 30.16 2.27 -13.06
CA ARG A 171 31.40 1.99 -13.78
C ARG A 171 31.20 1.17 -15.05
N LYS A 172 30.06 0.55 -15.26
CA LYS A 172 29.81 -0.37 -16.39
C LYS A 172 28.41 -0.19 -16.89
N ASP A 173 28.21 -0.21 -18.17
CA ASP A 173 26.91 -0.10 -18.81
C ASP A 173 26.20 -1.47 -18.91
N GLU A 174 26.98 -2.57 -18.88
CA GLU A 174 26.49 -3.93 -18.89
C GLU A 174 27.11 -4.76 -17.76
N LEU A 175 26.34 -5.65 -17.16
CA LEU A 175 26.78 -6.52 -16.07
C LEU A 175 26.61 -8.00 -16.42
N VAL A 176 27.49 -8.84 -15.93
CA VAL A 176 27.41 -10.30 -16.05
C VAL A 176 27.16 -10.89 -14.65
N GLN A 177 26.11 -11.71 -14.54
CA GLN A 177 25.82 -12.50 -13.34
C GLN A 177 25.82 -13.98 -13.71
N LYS A 178 26.86 -14.71 -13.26
CA LYS A 178 27.07 -16.11 -13.62
C LYS A 178 26.18 -17.06 -12.81
N ARG A 179 25.92 -16.74 -11.55
CA ARG A 179 25.09 -17.57 -10.66
C ARG A 179 23.72 -16.93 -10.50
N ARG A 180 22.71 -17.77 -10.32
CA ARG A 180 21.36 -17.29 -9.99
C ARG A 180 21.43 -16.48 -8.68
N ASP A 181 20.75 -15.34 -8.70
CA ASP A 181 20.69 -14.42 -7.56
C ASP A 181 19.27 -13.83 -7.48
N ILE A 182 18.59 -14.09 -6.37
CA ILE A 182 17.20 -13.66 -6.17
C ILE A 182 17.04 -12.13 -6.24
N PHE A 183 18.07 -11.37 -5.85
CA PHE A 183 18.00 -9.90 -5.92
C PHE A 183 18.12 -9.42 -7.37
N VAL A 184 18.95 -10.07 -8.18
CA VAL A 184 19.05 -9.79 -9.62
C VAL A 184 17.75 -10.18 -10.34
N ASP A 185 17.20 -11.36 -10.04
CA ASP A 185 15.90 -11.80 -10.59
C ASP A 185 14.78 -10.82 -10.19
N SER A 186 14.80 -10.28 -8.97
CA SER A 186 13.86 -9.26 -8.50
C SER A 186 14.01 -7.93 -9.23
N LEU A 187 15.23 -7.46 -9.49
CA LEU A 187 15.47 -6.26 -10.29
C LEU A 187 14.95 -6.40 -11.72
N VAL A 188 15.09 -7.58 -12.32
CA VAL A 188 14.49 -7.87 -13.63
C VAL A 188 12.96 -7.82 -13.54
N ARG A 189 12.37 -8.48 -12.53
CA ARG A 189 10.92 -8.50 -12.35
C ARG A 189 10.33 -7.12 -12.11
N LEU A 190 11.02 -6.27 -11.37
CA LEU A 190 10.65 -4.89 -11.08
C LEU A 190 10.87 -3.94 -12.26
N GLY A 191 11.60 -4.35 -13.29
CA GLY A 191 11.90 -3.50 -14.44
C GLY A 191 13.07 -2.53 -14.24
N TYR A 192 13.91 -2.74 -13.24
CA TYR A 192 15.14 -1.95 -13.06
C TYR A 192 16.21 -2.29 -14.11
N ILE A 193 16.27 -3.56 -14.47
CA ILE A 193 17.24 -4.10 -15.44
C ILE A 193 16.57 -5.11 -16.37
N CYS A 194 17.14 -5.33 -17.53
CA CYS A 194 16.77 -6.43 -18.42
C CYS A 194 17.99 -7.27 -18.82
N LYS A 195 17.74 -8.49 -19.25
CA LYS A 195 18.77 -9.36 -19.80
C LYS A 195 18.77 -9.23 -21.33
N ASN A 196 19.89 -8.88 -21.93
CA ASN A 196 20.03 -8.75 -23.37
C ASN A 196 20.29 -10.12 -24.06
N SER A 197 20.40 -10.11 -25.39
CA SER A 197 20.64 -11.30 -26.22
C SER A 197 21.96 -12.02 -25.92
N GLU A 198 22.95 -11.31 -25.39
CA GLU A 198 24.25 -11.88 -24.99
C GLU A 198 24.24 -12.44 -23.56
N GLY A 199 23.11 -12.38 -22.87
CA GLY A 199 22.96 -12.83 -21.50
C GLY A 199 23.51 -11.88 -20.44
N LYS A 200 23.85 -10.65 -20.80
CA LYS A 200 24.25 -9.59 -19.90
C LYS A 200 23.04 -8.78 -19.44
N TYR A 201 23.18 -8.07 -18.33
CA TYR A 201 22.13 -7.22 -17.76
C TYR A 201 22.40 -5.76 -18.07
N GLU A 202 21.41 -5.07 -18.61
CA GLU A 202 21.39 -3.64 -18.92
C GLU A 202 20.41 -2.91 -18.01
N LEU A 203 20.72 -1.66 -17.72
CA LEU A 203 19.86 -0.80 -16.89
C LEU A 203 18.69 -0.27 -17.73
N LEU A 204 17.45 -0.43 -17.22
CA LEU A 204 16.24 0.12 -17.83
C LEU A 204 15.80 1.46 -17.21
N THR A 205 16.25 1.74 -15.98
CA THR A 205 15.89 2.94 -15.26
C THR A 205 16.75 4.14 -15.68
N THR A 206 16.24 5.35 -15.50
CA THR A 206 17.10 6.53 -15.54
C THR A 206 18.02 6.54 -14.33
N PHE A 207 19.28 6.87 -14.53
CA PHE A 207 20.31 6.83 -13.50
C PHE A 207 21.09 8.15 -13.42
N ASP A 208 20.90 8.87 -12.31
CA ASP A 208 21.76 9.99 -11.94
C ASP A 208 23.02 9.47 -11.23
N LYS A 209 24.14 9.43 -11.96
CA LYS A 209 25.42 8.90 -11.46
C LYS A 209 26.05 9.75 -10.35
N GLU A 210 25.76 11.06 -10.34
CA GLU A 210 26.34 11.98 -9.33
C GLU A 210 25.63 11.82 -7.99
N ARG A 211 24.30 11.68 -8.03
CA ARG A 211 23.45 11.56 -6.84
C ARG A 211 23.14 10.11 -6.45
N LEU A 212 23.55 9.15 -7.29
CA LEU A 212 23.27 7.72 -7.14
C LEU A 212 21.76 7.41 -7.05
N ILE A 213 20.95 8.12 -7.87
CA ILE A 213 19.50 7.98 -7.92
C ILE A 213 19.10 7.12 -9.12
N PHE A 214 18.41 6.02 -8.85
CA PHE A 214 17.77 5.19 -9.87
C PHE A 214 16.27 5.46 -9.87
N ARG A 215 15.72 5.93 -10.99
CA ARG A 215 14.31 6.25 -11.15
C ARG A 215 13.64 5.23 -12.06
N LEU A 216 12.68 4.50 -11.53
CA LEU A 216 11.81 3.63 -12.28
C LEU A 216 10.64 4.46 -12.84
N THR A 217 10.52 4.51 -14.15
CA THR A 217 9.49 5.27 -14.89
C THR A 217 8.35 4.36 -15.37
#